data_d687d3199972c5a44efa523622d5d1e3
#
_entry.id   d687d3199972c5a44efa523622d5d1e3
#
_cell.length_a   1.000
_cell.length_b   1.000
_cell.length_c   1.000
_cell.angle_alpha   90.00
_cell.angle_beta   90.00
_cell.angle_gamma   90.00
#
_symmetry.space_group_name_H-M   'P 1'
#
loop_
_entity.id
_entity.type
_entity.pdbx_description
1 polymer ?
#
loop_
_entity_poly.entity_id
_entity_poly.type
_entity_poly.pdbx_seq_one_letter_code
_entity_poly.pdbx_strand_id
1 'polypeptide(L)' 'MQTYQIRLRQLREDHDKTQKEIAAYLGINQTVYSRYETGRNDMKPAQIIALCEYYGVSADYVLGLPSGRPYGFSKTK' A
#
# COMPACT_ATOMS: atom_id res chain seq x y z
N MET A 1 12.96 -3.44 -3.05
CA MET A 1 11.72 -2.97 -2.39
C MET A 1 10.99 -2.04 -3.34
N GLN A 2 9.71 -2.23 -3.48
CA GLN A 2 8.93 -1.45 -4.43
C GLN A 2 8.41 -0.16 -3.81
N THR A 3 8.09 0.81 -4.67
CA THR A 3 7.64 2.13 -4.22
C THR A 3 6.43 2.04 -3.29
N TYR A 4 5.45 1.18 -3.61
CA TYR A 4 4.24 1.13 -2.80
C TYR A 4 4.54 0.64 -1.38
N GLN A 5 5.51 -0.24 -1.21
CA GLN A 5 5.88 -0.74 0.10
C GLN A 5 6.51 0.35 0.95
N ILE A 6 7.36 1.16 0.33
CA ILE A 6 8.00 2.27 1.01
C ILE A 6 6.95 3.31 1.43
N ARG A 7 6.03 3.64 0.52
CA ARG A 7 5.02 4.66 0.81
C ARG A 7 4.02 4.22 1.85
N LEU A 8 3.61 2.96 1.81
CA LEU A 8 2.69 2.44 2.82
C LEU A 8 3.33 2.41 4.20
N ARG A 9 4.62 2.10 4.28
CA ARG A 9 5.33 2.17 5.55
C ARG A 9 5.39 3.61 6.07
N GLN A 10 5.69 4.56 5.20
CA GLN A 10 5.72 5.97 5.58
C GLN A 10 4.36 6.44 6.08
N LEU A 11 3.29 6.05 5.40
CA LEU A 11 1.94 6.39 5.84
C LEU A 11 1.63 5.78 7.19
N ARG A 12 2.04 4.54 7.42
CA ARG A 12 1.84 3.92 8.72
C ARG A 12 2.54 4.71 9.82
N GLU A 13 3.79 5.08 9.59
CA GLU A 13 4.56 5.85 10.56
C GLU A 13 3.97 7.24 10.78
N ASP A 14 3.53 7.88 9.71
CA ASP A 14 2.92 9.21 9.79
C ASP A 14 1.62 9.21 10.58
N HIS A 15 0.89 8.08 10.55
CA HIS A 15 -0.35 7.94 11.29
C HIS A 15 -0.14 7.32 12.68
N ASP A 16 1.12 7.16 13.11
CA ASP A 16 1.46 6.60 14.40
C ASP A 16 0.86 5.21 14.64
N LYS A 17 0.82 4.40 13.57
CA LYS A 17 0.28 3.04 13.67
C LYS A 17 1.42 2.03 13.76
N THR A 18 1.19 0.97 14.52
CA THR A 18 2.16 -0.11 14.61
C THR A 18 1.92 -1.13 13.51
N GLN A 19 2.93 -1.94 13.21
CA GLN A 19 2.76 -3.04 12.27
C GLN A 19 1.66 -3.99 12.74
N LYS A 20 1.57 -4.21 14.06
CA LYS A 20 0.56 -5.08 14.63
C LYS A 20 -0.84 -4.57 14.34
N GLU A 21 -1.05 -3.26 14.48
CA GLU A 21 -2.35 -2.66 14.21
C GLU A 21 -2.75 -2.82 12.76
N ILE A 22 -1.83 -2.59 11.84
CA ILE A 22 -2.14 -2.70 10.42
C ILE A 22 -2.35 -4.16 10.02
N ALA A 23 -1.54 -5.07 10.56
CA ALA A 23 -1.75 -6.49 10.32
C ALA A 23 -3.14 -6.94 10.77
N ALA A 24 -3.58 -6.47 11.94
CA ALA A 24 -4.91 -6.78 12.44
C ALA A 24 -6.00 -6.24 11.51
N TYR A 25 -5.82 -5.01 11.01
CA TYR A 25 -6.78 -4.43 10.07
C TYR A 25 -6.89 -5.28 8.79
N LEU A 26 -5.77 -5.80 8.31
CA LEU A 26 -5.76 -6.63 7.11
C LEU A 26 -6.14 -8.09 7.37
N GLY A 27 -6.29 -8.47 8.63
CA GLY A 27 -6.64 -9.85 8.99
C GLY A 27 -5.50 -10.84 8.79
N ILE A 28 -4.26 -10.39 8.92
CA ILE A 28 -3.08 -11.22 8.78
C ILE A 28 -2.21 -11.10 10.02
N ASN A 29 -1.23 -11.98 10.18
CA ASN A 29 -0.35 -11.86 11.32
C ASN A 29 0.75 -10.85 11.06
N GLN A 30 1.35 -10.36 12.14
CA GLN A 30 2.34 -9.30 12.04
C GLN A 30 3.59 -9.73 11.27
N THR A 31 3.99 -10.98 11.38
CA THR A 31 5.17 -11.48 10.67
C THR A 31 5.00 -11.37 9.16
N VAL A 32 3.81 -11.73 8.67
CA VAL A 32 3.50 -11.62 7.26
C VAL A 32 3.52 -10.15 6.84
N TYR A 33 2.88 -9.30 7.63
CA TYR A 33 2.85 -7.87 7.30
C TYR A 33 4.27 -7.27 7.29
N SER A 34 5.10 -7.66 8.24
CA SER A 34 6.48 -7.19 8.30
C SER A 34 7.25 -7.54 7.02
N ARG A 35 6.99 -8.71 6.45
CA ARG A 35 7.64 -9.09 5.19
C ARG A 35 7.19 -8.23 4.02
N TYR A 36 5.98 -7.69 4.07
CA TYR A 36 5.55 -6.71 3.07
C TYR A 36 6.37 -5.43 3.19
N GLU A 37 6.55 -4.94 4.40
CA GLU A 37 7.28 -3.69 4.60
C GLU A 37 8.77 -3.80 4.30
N THR A 38 9.34 -4.98 4.45
CA THR A 38 10.76 -5.18 4.16
C THR A 38 11.01 -5.56 2.70
N GLY A 39 9.96 -5.71 1.91
CA GLY A 39 10.10 -6.05 0.50
C GLY A 39 10.33 -7.52 0.23
N ARG A 40 10.25 -8.38 1.24
CA ARG A 40 10.46 -9.81 1.05
C ARG A 40 9.30 -10.47 0.31
N ASN A 41 8.09 -9.96 0.52
CA ASN A 41 6.89 -10.46 -0.14
C ASN A 41 6.13 -9.29 -0.71
N ASP A 42 5.41 -9.53 -1.79
CA ASP A 42 4.53 -8.52 -2.39
C ASP A 42 3.14 -8.61 -1.78
N MET A 43 2.49 -7.46 -1.63
CA MET A 43 1.11 -7.42 -1.19
C MET A 43 0.17 -7.77 -2.32
N LYS A 44 -0.96 -8.34 -1.96
CA LYS A 44 -2.03 -8.58 -2.92
C LYS A 44 -2.74 -7.26 -3.24
N PRO A 45 -3.27 -7.11 -4.47
CA PRO A 45 -3.97 -5.88 -4.84
C PRO A 45 -5.07 -5.47 -3.86
N ALA A 46 -5.84 -6.44 -3.38
CA ALA A 46 -6.91 -6.14 -2.42
C ALA A 46 -6.38 -5.53 -1.13
N GLN A 47 -5.20 -5.95 -0.70
CA GLN A 47 -4.57 -5.40 0.50
C GLN A 47 -4.09 -3.97 0.27
N ILE A 48 -3.53 -3.71 -0.91
CA ILE A 48 -3.08 -2.35 -1.26
C ILE A 48 -4.29 -1.41 -1.29
N ILE A 49 -5.39 -1.84 -1.91
CA ILE A 49 -6.60 -1.04 -1.96
C ILE A 49 -7.14 -0.76 -0.56
N ALA A 50 -7.17 -1.79 0.30
CA ALA A 50 -7.66 -1.64 1.66
C ALA A 50 -6.84 -0.61 2.43
N LEU A 51 -5.53 -0.61 2.26
CA LEU A 51 -4.69 0.37 2.96
C LEU A 51 -4.82 1.77 2.37
N CYS A 52 -5.01 1.88 1.05
CA CYS A 52 -5.31 3.19 0.47
C CYS A 52 -6.57 3.79 1.08
N GLU A 53 -7.59 2.97 1.25
CA GLU A 53 -8.83 3.42 1.91
C GLU A 53 -8.61 3.75 3.37
N TYR A 54 -7.83 2.94 4.05
CA TYR A 54 -7.55 3.14 5.46
C TYR A 54 -6.84 4.48 5.71
N TYR A 55 -5.87 4.82 4.87
CA TYR A 55 -5.10 6.05 5.02
C TYR A 55 -5.72 7.24 4.29
N GLY A 56 -6.75 7.02 3.50
CA GLY A 56 -7.41 8.10 2.76
C GLY A 56 -6.55 8.65 1.63
N VAL A 57 -5.81 7.80 0.96
CA VAL A 57 -4.94 8.20 -0.15
C VAL A 57 -5.32 7.45 -1.41
N SER A 58 -4.89 7.96 -2.56
CA SER A 58 -5.16 7.31 -3.83
C SER A 58 -4.15 6.19 -4.09
N ALA A 59 -4.58 5.20 -4.85
CA ALA A 59 -3.68 4.13 -5.30
C ALA A 59 -2.58 4.69 -6.19
N ASP A 60 -2.89 5.73 -6.97
CA ASP A 60 -1.86 6.38 -7.81
C ASP A 60 -0.70 6.88 -6.97
N TYR A 61 -1.02 7.53 -5.85
CA TYR A 61 0.02 8.01 -4.95
C TYR A 61 0.87 6.86 -4.40
N VAL A 62 0.19 5.81 -3.91
CA VAL A 62 0.88 4.68 -3.29
C VAL A 62 1.74 3.94 -4.31
N LEU A 63 1.22 3.74 -5.51
CA LEU A 63 1.93 3.00 -6.55
C LEU A 63 2.95 3.85 -7.30
N GLY A 64 2.98 5.15 -7.04
CA GLY A 64 3.93 6.02 -7.70
C GLY A 64 3.57 6.36 -9.14
N LEU A 65 2.28 6.31 -9.47
CA LEU A 65 1.82 6.61 -10.82
C LEU A 65 1.46 8.10 -10.93
N PRO A 66 1.58 8.68 -12.13
CA PRO A 66 1.17 10.07 -12.32
C PRO A 66 -0.32 10.20 -12.07
N SER A 67 -0.71 11.17 -11.24
CA SER A 67 -2.12 11.45 -11.02
C SER A 67 -2.66 12.27 -12.17
N GLY A 68 -3.99 12.26 -12.33
CA GLY A 68 -4.63 13.02 -13.38
C GLY A 68 -4.56 12.40 -14.75
N ARG A 69 -4.10 11.16 -14.84
CA ARG A 69 -4.04 10.45 -16.10
C ARG A 69 -5.45 10.17 -16.61
N PRO A 70 -5.74 10.45 -17.87
CA PRO A 70 -7.08 10.15 -18.39
C PRO A 70 -7.37 8.67 -18.36
N TYR A 71 -8.60 8.34 -18.05
CA TYR A 71 -9.04 6.97 -18.10
C TYR A 71 -8.85 6.45 -19.53
N GLY A 72 -8.29 5.27 -19.67
CA GLY A 72 -8.08 4.69 -20.98
C GLY A 72 -6.80 5.10 -21.67
N PHE A 73 -6.04 6.00 -21.06
CA PHE A 73 -4.78 6.45 -21.63
C PHE A 73 -3.87 5.28 -21.96
N SER A 74 -3.75 4.33 -21.06
CA SER A 74 -2.81 3.23 -21.21
C SER A 74 -3.35 2.11 -22.07
N LYS A 75 -4.64 2.16 -22.46
CA LYS A 75 -5.10 1.06 -23.21
C LYS A 75 -4.84 1.18 -24.61
N THR A 76 -4.32 2.21 -24.99
CA THR A 76 -3.99 2.14 -26.31
C THR A 76 -3.08 1.03 -26.42
N LYS A 77 -3.40 0.47 -26.22
CA LYS A 77 -2.97 -0.58 -26.22
C LYS A 77 -2.68 -0.99 -27.02
#